data_c0907d2781e41dbb1fad0e9e3ba65257
#
_entry.id   c0907d2781e41dbb1fad0e9e3ba65257
#
_cell.length_a   1.000
_cell.length_b   1.000
_cell.length_c   1.000
_cell.angle_alpha   90.00
_cell.angle_beta   90.00
_cell.angle_gamma   90.00
#
_symmetry.space_group_name_H-M   'P 1'
#
loop_
_entity.id
_entity.type
_entity.pdbx_description
1 polymer ?
#
loop_
_entity_poly.entity_id
_entity_poly.type
_entity_poly.pdbx_seq_one_letter_code
_entity_poly.pdbx_strand_id
1 'polypeptide(L)'
;MKHNPMVGEKLYIYTPCYDMWVSDVRRPYTVEAVNGNTITIREARPVFLGVCYYDTLPDYIEDDPNGARLKFRWSEKKQRWQESPAHSYPRVAVFGRWDWQPYLN
;
A
#
# COMPACT_ATOMS: atom_id res chain seq x y z
N MET A 1 9.69 -3.11 -15.77
CA MET A 1 8.51 -2.88 -16.65
C MET A 1 7.43 -2.15 -15.87
N LYS A 2 6.83 -1.15 -16.47
CA LYS A 2 5.80 -0.37 -15.80
C LYS A 2 4.49 -1.15 -15.68
N HIS A 3 3.99 -1.27 -14.46
CA HIS A 3 2.66 -1.79 -14.22
C HIS A 3 1.62 -0.72 -14.55
N ASN A 4 0.54 -1.10 -15.22
CA ASN A 4 -0.56 -0.21 -15.55
C ASN A 4 -1.75 -0.51 -14.63
N PRO A 5 -1.93 0.27 -13.55
CA PRO A 5 -2.98 0.00 -12.58
C PRO A 5 -4.37 0.12 -13.18
N MET A 6 -5.30 -0.66 -12.64
CA MET A 6 -6.71 -0.61 -13.02
C MET A 6 -7.57 -0.31 -11.81
N VAL A 7 -8.64 0.43 -12.00
CA VAL A 7 -9.62 0.71 -10.94
C VAL A 7 -10.12 -0.61 -10.36
N GLY A 8 -10.12 -0.70 -9.05
CA GLY A 8 -10.52 -1.92 -8.32
C GLY A 8 -9.37 -2.88 -8.04
N GLU A 9 -8.20 -2.62 -8.58
CA GLU A 9 -7.06 -3.49 -8.35
C GLU A 9 -6.58 -3.41 -6.90
N LYS A 10 -6.23 -4.57 -6.33
CA LYS A 10 -5.69 -4.66 -4.98
C LYS A 10 -4.19 -4.38 -5.01
N LEU A 11 -3.73 -3.71 -3.96
CA LEU A 11 -2.30 -3.43 -3.78
C LEU A 11 -1.98 -3.31 -2.30
N TYR A 12 -0.71 -3.31 -1.98
CA TYR A 12 -0.27 -2.86 -0.67
C TYR A 12 0.85 -1.85 -0.84
N ILE A 13 1.07 -1.05 0.20
CA ILE A 13 2.14 -0.06 0.21
C ILE A 13 3.09 -0.36 1.36
N TYR A 14 4.35 -0.01 1.16
CA TYR A 14 5.38 -0.14 2.18
C TYR A 14 6.41 0.96 2.02
N THR A 15 7.18 1.22 3.07
CA THR A 15 8.30 2.16 3.01
C THR A 15 9.58 1.38 2.79
N PRO A 16 10.26 1.56 1.66
CA PRO A 16 11.58 0.97 1.47
C PRO A 16 12.51 1.51 2.54
N CYS A 17 13.15 0.62 3.29
CA CYS A 17 14.03 1.03 4.35
C CYS A 17 15.40 0.41 4.15
N TYR A 18 16.42 1.25 4.29
CA TYR A 18 17.80 0.80 4.19
C TYR A 18 18.35 0.37 5.53
N ASP A 19 17.58 0.60 6.60
CA ASP A 19 17.99 0.27 7.95
C ASP A 19 17.52 -1.14 8.28
N MET A 20 18.46 -2.02 8.60
CA MET A 20 18.15 -3.40 8.92
C MET A 20 17.31 -3.55 10.19
N TRP A 21 17.20 -2.49 10.97
CA TRP A 21 16.44 -2.50 12.21
C TRP A 21 14.96 -2.17 12.02
N VAL A 22 14.60 -1.71 10.81
CA VAL A 22 13.23 -1.34 10.50
C VAL A 22 12.67 -2.32 9.50
N SER A 23 11.65 -2.99 9.85
CA SER A 23 11.02 -3.94 8.98
C SER A 23 9.82 -3.34 8.25
N ASP A 24 9.28 -4.06 7.45
CA ASP A 24 8.35 -3.91 6.38
C ASP A 24 6.92 -3.71 6.89
N VAL A 25 6.57 -2.49 7.21
CA VAL A 25 5.15 -2.20 7.49
C VAL A 25 4.41 -2.19 6.18
N ARG A 26 3.38 -3.03 6.05
CA ARG A 26 2.57 -3.15 4.84
C ARG A 26 1.13 -2.79 5.15
N ARG A 27 0.51 -2.03 4.26
CA ARG A 27 -0.89 -1.64 4.39
C ARG A 27 -1.63 -1.88 3.10
N PRO A 28 -2.83 -2.50 3.16
CA PRO A 28 -3.62 -2.79 1.98
C PRO A 28 -4.38 -1.58 1.46
N TYR A 29 -4.43 -1.44 0.16
CA TYR A 29 -5.15 -0.38 -0.53
C TYR A 29 -5.82 -0.92 -1.79
N THR A 30 -6.77 -0.17 -2.32
CA THR A 30 -7.47 -0.48 -3.57
C THR A 30 -7.33 0.72 -4.50
N VAL A 31 -7.09 0.48 -5.78
CA VAL A 31 -7.03 1.56 -6.76
C VAL A 31 -8.43 2.14 -6.94
N GLU A 32 -8.60 3.42 -6.64
CA GLU A 32 -9.88 4.11 -6.78
C GLU A 32 -10.00 4.84 -8.12
N ALA A 33 -8.93 5.44 -8.59
CA ALA A 33 -8.92 6.19 -9.83
C ALA A 33 -7.56 6.15 -10.49
N VAL A 34 -7.56 6.19 -11.81
CA VAL A 34 -6.33 6.23 -12.61
C VAL A 34 -6.38 7.45 -13.50
N ASN A 35 -5.33 8.26 -13.48
CA ASN A 35 -5.24 9.46 -14.29
C ASN A 35 -3.82 9.57 -14.85
N GLY A 36 -3.57 8.86 -15.98
CA GLY A 36 -2.24 8.84 -16.58
C GLY A 36 -1.22 8.19 -15.66
N ASN A 37 -0.20 8.95 -15.29
CA ASN A 37 0.87 8.48 -14.41
C ASN A 37 0.60 8.76 -12.93
N THR A 38 -0.64 9.09 -12.58
CA THR A 38 -1.07 9.32 -11.21
C THR A 38 -2.25 8.43 -10.89
N ILE A 39 -2.26 7.86 -9.71
CA ILE A 39 -3.40 7.07 -9.24
C ILE A 39 -3.83 7.58 -7.87
N THR A 40 -5.11 7.41 -7.57
CA THR A 40 -5.66 7.59 -6.23
C THR A 40 -5.94 6.20 -5.69
N ILE A 41 -5.43 5.93 -4.49
CA ILE A 41 -5.67 4.66 -3.82
C ILE A 41 -6.44 4.90 -2.52
N ARG A 42 -7.24 3.90 -2.14
CA ARG A 42 -8.11 3.97 -0.97
C ARG A 42 -7.73 2.85 -0.02
N GLU A 43 -7.54 3.19 1.24
CA GLU A 43 -7.13 2.21 2.25
C GLU A 43 -8.20 1.13 2.42
N ALA A 44 -7.76 -0.12 2.39
CA ALA A 44 -8.59 -1.27 2.71
C ALA A 44 -8.47 -1.56 4.21
N ARG A 45 -9.38 -2.35 4.75
CA ARG A 45 -9.48 -2.56 6.18
C ARG A 45 -9.15 -4.00 6.57
N PRO A 46 -8.15 -4.21 7.45
CA PRO A 46 -7.93 -5.53 8.02
C PRO A 46 -9.01 -5.85 9.06
N VAL A 47 -9.48 -7.09 9.08
CA VAL A 47 -10.52 -7.53 10.01
C VAL A 47 -9.97 -8.65 10.90
N PHE A 48 -10.10 -8.45 12.20
CA PHE A 48 -9.65 -9.39 13.22
C PHE A 48 -10.87 -9.94 13.93
N LEU A 49 -11.06 -11.26 13.88
CA LEU A 49 -12.24 -11.90 14.44
C LEU A 49 -12.04 -12.47 15.85
N GLY A 50 -10.83 -12.41 16.34
CA GLY A 50 -10.52 -12.94 17.66
C GLY A 50 -9.74 -11.97 18.51
N VAL A 51 -9.05 -12.50 19.52
CA VAL A 51 -8.17 -11.69 20.36
C VAL A 51 -6.99 -11.23 19.54
N CYS A 52 -6.76 -9.92 19.49
CA CYS A 52 -5.66 -9.36 18.74
C CYS A 52 -4.42 -9.28 19.60
N TYR A 53 -3.35 -9.90 19.13
CA TYR A 53 -2.03 -9.72 19.69
C TYR A 53 -1.21 -8.86 18.71
N TYR A 54 -0.11 -8.32 19.18
CA TYR A 54 0.68 -7.36 18.42
C TYR A 54 1.10 -7.84 17.04
N ASP A 55 1.43 -9.09 16.91
CA ASP A 55 1.93 -9.67 15.67
C ASP A 55 0.91 -10.55 14.96
N THR A 56 -0.35 -10.47 15.39
CA THR A 56 -1.42 -11.27 14.80
C THR A 56 -1.79 -10.71 13.43
N LEU A 57 -1.82 -11.60 12.44
CA LEU A 57 -2.28 -11.23 11.10
C LEU A 57 -3.81 -11.13 11.10
N PRO A 58 -4.39 -10.29 10.26
CA PRO A 58 -5.83 -10.22 10.15
C PRO A 58 -6.41 -11.51 9.59
N ASP A 59 -7.64 -11.82 9.97
CA ASP A 59 -8.35 -12.97 9.44
C ASP A 59 -8.66 -12.78 7.96
N TYR A 60 -9.00 -11.55 7.59
CA TYR A 60 -9.18 -11.16 6.20
C TYR A 60 -9.04 -9.66 6.04
N ILE A 61 -8.99 -9.21 4.81
CA ILE A 61 -8.94 -7.80 4.44
C ILE A 61 -10.14 -7.52 3.56
N GLU A 62 -10.81 -6.40 3.79
CA GLU A 62 -11.96 -6.01 3.00
C GLU A 62 -11.80 -4.59 2.46
N ASP A 63 -12.47 -4.33 1.34
CA ASP A 63 -12.52 -2.99 0.79
C ASP A 63 -13.25 -2.07 1.76
N ASP A 64 -12.78 -0.83 1.88
CA ASP A 64 -13.38 0.17 2.73
C ASP A 64 -13.69 1.42 1.90
N PRO A 65 -14.98 1.64 1.55
CA PRO A 65 -15.36 2.82 0.77
C PRO A 65 -15.01 4.15 1.44
N ASN A 66 -14.85 4.13 2.76
CA ASN A 66 -14.52 5.32 3.53
C ASN A 66 -13.05 5.38 3.93
N GLY A 67 -12.24 4.50 3.38
CA GLY A 67 -10.82 4.46 3.69
C GLY A 67 -10.10 5.74 3.28
N ALA A 68 -9.00 6.04 3.95
CA ALA A 68 -8.19 7.19 3.64
C ALA A 68 -7.63 7.08 2.21
N ARG A 69 -7.56 8.20 1.52
CA ARG A 69 -7.08 8.24 0.15
C ARG A 69 -5.69 8.83 0.09
N LEU A 70 -4.87 8.24 -0.77
CA LEU A 70 -3.52 8.71 -1.05
C LEU A 70 -3.32 8.79 -2.56
N LYS A 71 -2.39 9.63 -2.97
CA LYS A 71 -1.98 9.73 -4.37
C LYS A 71 -0.62 9.11 -4.56
N PHE A 72 -0.50 8.29 -5.60
CA PHE A 72 0.75 7.70 -6.01
C PHE A 72 1.04 8.08 -7.45
N ARG A 73 2.30 8.18 -7.79
CA ARG A 73 2.74 8.57 -9.12
C ARG A 73 3.82 7.63 -9.62
N TRP A 74 3.81 7.34 -10.91
CA TRP A 74 4.87 6.58 -11.53
C TRP A 74 6.16 7.40 -11.52
N SER A 75 7.24 6.80 -11.02
CA SER A 75 8.57 7.40 -11.06
C SER A 75 9.39 6.73 -12.15
N GLU A 76 9.65 7.44 -13.21
CA GLU A 76 10.49 6.94 -14.31
C GLU A 76 11.91 6.70 -13.84
N LYS A 77 12.41 7.57 -12.96
CA LYS A 77 13.76 7.46 -12.43
C LYS A 77 13.94 6.21 -11.56
N LYS A 78 12.94 5.90 -10.71
CA LYS A 78 13.01 4.76 -9.79
C LYS A 78 12.34 3.51 -10.33
N GLN A 79 11.63 3.63 -11.46
CA GLN A 79 10.88 2.53 -12.08
C GLN A 79 9.90 1.88 -11.11
N ARG A 80 9.10 2.73 -10.44
CA ARG A 80 8.11 2.26 -9.46
C ARG A 80 7.01 3.28 -9.26
N TRP A 81 5.86 2.81 -8.78
CA TRP A 81 4.79 3.67 -8.32
C TRP A 81 5.07 4.06 -6.87
N GLN A 82 5.13 5.34 -6.59
CA GLN A 82 5.48 5.83 -5.27
C GLN A 82 4.61 7.00 -4.85
N GLU A 83 4.59 7.25 -3.55
CA GLU A 83 3.81 8.30 -2.93
C GLU A 83 4.09 9.67 -3.54
N SER A 84 3.02 10.46 -3.75
CA SER A 84 3.10 11.81 -4.30
C SER A 84 2.44 12.81 -3.35
N PRO A 85 3.05 13.95 -3.07
CA PRO A 85 4.36 14.40 -3.57
C PRO A 85 5.50 13.58 -2.97
N ALA A 86 6.59 13.49 -3.72
CA ALA A 86 7.75 12.74 -3.27
C ALA A 86 8.43 13.44 -2.08
N HIS A 87 8.91 12.64 -1.17
CA HIS A 87 9.71 13.10 -0.02
C HIS A 87 10.87 12.13 0.20
N SER A 88 11.64 12.31 1.28
CA SER A 88 12.88 11.55 1.49
C SER A 88 12.67 10.04 1.51
N TYR A 89 11.53 9.58 2.05
CA TYR A 89 11.23 8.16 2.18
C TYR A 89 9.82 7.86 1.68
N PRO A 90 9.56 8.01 0.37
CA PRO A 90 8.22 7.79 -0.16
C PRO A 90 7.84 6.32 -0.07
N ARG A 91 6.56 6.07 0.25
CA ARG A 91 6.04 4.71 0.23
C ARG A 91 5.88 4.22 -1.21
N VAL A 92 6.02 2.93 -1.40
CA VAL A 92 6.00 2.28 -2.71
C VAL A 92 4.82 1.32 -2.78
N ALA A 93 4.21 1.23 -3.96
CA ALA A 93 3.07 0.35 -4.19
C ALA A 93 3.51 -0.96 -4.84
N VAL A 94 2.92 -2.06 -4.37
CA VAL A 94 3.05 -3.39 -4.97
C VAL A 94 1.66 -3.88 -5.32
N PHE A 95 1.43 -4.14 -6.61
CA PHE A 95 0.10 -4.47 -7.12
C PHE A 95 -0.18 -5.96 -7.19
N GLY A 96 -1.46 -6.31 -7.19
CA GLY A 96 -1.94 -7.67 -7.44
C GLY A 96 -2.52 -8.36 -6.22
N ARG A 97 -2.26 -7.87 -5.05
CA ARG A 97 -2.78 -8.45 -3.81
C ARG A 97 -2.82 -7.44 -2.69
N TRP A 98 -3.65 -7.71 -1.69
CA TRP A 98 -3.59 -7.02 -0.41
C TRP A 98 -2.56 -7.70 0.46
N ASP A 99 -1.91 -6.91 1.32
CA ASP A 99 -1.04 -7.42 2.36
C ASP A 99 -1.09 -6.48 3.56
N TRP A 100 -0.84 -7.01 4.73
CA TRP A 100 -0.84 -6.24 5.96
C TRP A 100 0.23 -6.76 6.89
N GLN A 101 1.08 -5.87 7.36
CA GLN A 101 2.12 -6.17 8.31
C GLN A 101 2.15 -5.04 9.32
N PRO A 102 1.88 -5.30 10.61
CA PRO A 102 1.65 -4.22 11.58
C PRO A 102 2.90 -3.41 11.87
N TYR A 103 4.00 -4.06 11.97
CA TYR A 103 5.30 -3.45 12.18
C TYR A 103 6.35 -4.55 12.10
N LEU A 104 7.45 -4.21 12.47
CA LEU A 104 8.63 -4.90 12.26
C LEU A 104 9.24 -5.52 13.37
N ASN A 105 9.84 -6.51 13.06
CA ASN A 105 10.83 -7.07 14.01
C ASN A 105 12.21 -6.83 13.51
#